data_8d38ede3a18f6584c488748286a71626
#
_entry.id   8d38ede3a18f6584c488748286a71626
#
_cell.length_a   1.000
_cell.length_b   1.000
_cell.length_c   1.000
_cell.angle_alpha   90.00
_cell.angle_beta   90.00
_cell.angle_gamma   90.00
#
_symmetry.space_group_name_H-M   'P 1'
#
loop_
_entity.id
_entity.type
_entity.pdbx_description
1 polymer ?
#
loop_
_entity_poly.entity_id
_entity_poly.type
_entity_poly.pdbx_seq_one_letter_code
_entity_poly.pdbx_strand_id
1 'polypeptide(L)'
;RDQPRSRGLGDVYKRQADERVDFRQLIKVLAEAFRVRIEMKQIGARQEAGRIGGIGPCGRELCCATWMTSFVSVSTSAARFQDISLNPQKLAGQCAKLKCCLNYEVDCYVEAQKRLPSKEIELETKDGTFYFFKADILSNHVSYSTDKNFPANLVTISGKRAFEVIAMNKKGMKPDSLLEAEVKQESKKPID
;
A
#
# COMPACT_ATOMS: atom_id res chain seq x y z
N ARG A 1 31.16 -5.76 -11.00
CA ARG A 1 31.42 -7.20 -10.88
C ARG A 1 30.82 -7.92 -12.06
N ASP A 2 31.68 -8.58 -12.83
CA ASP A 2 31.29 -9.38 -13.98
C ASP A 2 30.85 -10.75 -13.49
N GLN A 3 29.62 -11.13 -13.81
CA GLN A 3 29.18 -12.52 -13.65
C GLN A 3 28.81 -13.06 -15.03
N PRO A 4 29.69 -13.83 -15.67
CA PRO A 4 29.35 -14.55 -16.88
C PRO A 4 28.36 -15.66 -16.52
N ARG A 5 27.22 -15.69 -17.19
CA ARG A 5 26.33 -16.85 -17.19
C ARG A 5 26.13 -17.28 -18.62
N SER A 6 26.92 -18.25 -19.02
CA SER A 6 26.74 -18.94 -20.29
C SER A 6 25.93 -20.22 -20.08
N ARG A 7 24.78 -20.30 -20.71
CA ARG A 7 24.08 -21.57 -20.94
C ARG A 7 23.42 -21.45 -22.31
N GLY A 8 24.10 -22.00 -23.31
CA GLY A 8 23.64 -22.04 -24.70
C GLY A 8 24.57 -21.31 -25.68
N LEU A 9 24.07 -20.97 -26.86
CA LEU A 9 24.82 -20.38 -27.97
C LEU A 9 25.19 -18.86 -27.78
N GLY A 10 25.13 -18.32 -26.59
CA GLY A 10 25.48 -16.93 -26.34
C GLY A 10 25.84 -16.67 -24.88
N ASP A 11 26.69 -15.66 -24.67
CA ASP A 11 27.10 -15.21 -23.35
C ASP A 11 26.29 -14.00 -22.89
N VAL A 12 25.82 -13.99 -21.62
CA VAL A 12 25.09 -12.91 -21.03
C VAL A 12 25.93 -12.26 -19.95
N TYR A 13 26.28 -10.99 -20.17
CA TYR A 13 27.02 -10.17 -19.22
C TYR A 13 26.09 -9.16 -18.55
N LYS A 14 26.21 -9.00 -17.23
CA LYS A 14 25.49 -7.99 -16.47
C LYS A 14 26.47 -6.93 -15.98
N ARG A 15 26.11 -5.66 -16.21
CA ARG A 15 26.82 -4.48 -15.71
C ARG A 15 25.85 -3.60 -14.96
N GLN A 16 26.33 -2.89 -13.97
CA GLN A 16 25.57 -1.89 -13.22
C GLN A 16 26.00 -0.49 -13.61
N ALA A 17 25.05 0.43 -13.67
CA ALA A 17 25.28 1.85 -13.86
C ALA A 17 24.25 2.63 -13.04
N ASP A 18 24.65 3.77 -12.48
CA ASP A 18 23.78 4.62 -11.68
C ASP A 18 22.76 5.35 -12.55
N GLU A 19 23.16 5.66 -13.80
CA GLU A 19 22.34 6.40 -14.75
C GLU A 19 22.10 5.63 -16.05
N ARG A 20 21.34 6.24 -16.94
CA ARG A 20 21.07 5.68 -18.27
C ARG A 20 22.30 5.83 -19.16
N VAL A 21 22.80 4.71 -19.68
CA VAL A 21 24.03 4.65 -20.50
C VAL A 21 23.71 4.58 -21.99
N ASP A 22 24.47 5.31 -22.83
CA ASP A 22 24.43 5.16 -24.27
C ASP A 22 25.42 4.08 -24.73
N PHE A 23 24.91 3.02 -25.33
CA PHE A 23 25.68 1.84 -25.75
C PHE A 23 26.12 1.87 -27.22
N ARG A 24 25.77 2.89 -28.00
CA ARG A 24 25.95 2.88 -29.48
C ARG A 24 27.39 2.65 -29.88
N GLN A 25 28.32 3.35 -29.27
CA GLN A 25 29.75 3.18 -29.55
C GLN A 25 30.27 1.84 -29.06
N LEU A 26 29.86 1.42 -27.86
CA LEU A 26 30.25 0.15 -27.28
C LEU A 26 29.80 -1.03 -28.16
N ILE A 27 28.57 -1.00 -28.69
CA ILE A 27 28.05 -2.03 -29.59
C ILE A 27 28.92 -2.13 -30.86
N LYS A 28 29.31 -0.99 -31.45
CA LYS A 28 30.18 -0.99 -32.65
C LYS A 28 31.52 -1.64 -32.36
N VAL A 29 32.23 -1.19 -31.32
CA VAL A 29 33.55 -1.72 -30.94
C VAL A 29 33.48 -3.24 -30.64
N LEU A 30 32.45 -3.66 -29.90
CA LEU A 30 32.29 -5.07 -29.59
C LEU A 30 31.93 -5.91 -30.81
N ALA A 31 31.10 -5.41 -31.74
CA ALA A 31 30.74 -6.11 -32.97
C ALA A 31 31.95 -6.25 -33.90
N GLU A 32 32.81 -5.24 -33.98
CA GLU A 32 34.06 -5.29 -34.74
C GLU A 32 35.06 -6.30 -34.15
N ALA A 33 35.23 -6.29 -32.82
CA ALA A 33 36.17 -7.14 -32.11
C ALA A 33 35.77 -8.62 -32.14
N PHE A 34 34.49 -8.91 -31.88
CA PHE A 34 34.04 -10.29 -31.72
C PHE A 34 33.37 -10.88 -32.99
N ARG A 35 32.98 -10.03 -33.94
CA ARG A 35 32.27 -10.42 -35.18
C ARG A 35 31.01 -11.24 -34.92
N VAL A 36 30.30 -10.94 -33.82
CA VAL A 36 29.05 -11.58 -33.43
C VAL A 36 27.96 -10.55 -33.27
N ARG A 37 26.71 -10.99 -33.31
CA ARG A 37 25.58 -10.13 -33.03
C ARG A 37 25.55 -9.74 -31.54
N ILE A 38 25.58 -8.46 -31.26
CA ILE A 38 25.56 -7.92 -29.90
C ILE A 38 24.22 -7.25 -29.63
N GLU A 39 23.54 -7.68 -28.58
CA GLU A 39 22.34 -7.05 -28.09
C GLU A 39 22.59 -6.48 -26.69
N MET A 40 22.27 -5.20 -26.50
CA MET A 40 22.38 -4.55 -25.20
C MET A 40 21.03 -4.02 -24.77
N LYS A 41 20.61 -4.37 -23.56
CA LYS A 41 19.36 -3.94 -22.94
C LYS A 41 19.61 -3.44 -21.55
N GLN A 42 19.27 -2.17 -21.32
CA GLN A 42 19.25 -1.63 -19.97
C GLN A 42 17.96 -2.02 -19.26
N ILE A 43 18.09 -2.60 -18.08
CA ILE A 43 16.98 -2.96 -17.20
C ILE A 43 16.93 -2.02 -16.01
N GLY A 44 15.73 -1.64 -15.58
CA GLY A 44 15.54 -0.80 -14.39
C GLY A 44 15.64 -1.63 -13.10
N ALA A 45 15.91 -0.95 -11.97
CA ALA A 45 16.06 -1.58 -10.66
C ALA A 45 14.87 -2.50 -10.26
N ARG A 46 13.63 -2.15 -10.64
CA ARG A 46 12.46 -3.01 -10.39
C ARG A 46 12.49 -4.28 -11.22
N GLN A 47 12.91 -4.21 -12.48
CA GLN A 47 13.03 -5.40 -13.33
C GLN A 47 14.14 -6.31 -12.84
N GLU A 48 15.24 -5.73 -12.35
CA GLU A 48 16.32 -6.48 -11.72
C GLU A 48 15.84 -7.19 -10.45
N ALA A 49 15.17 -6.46 -9.55
CA ALA A 49 14.58 -7.04 -8.34
C ALA A 49 13.60 -8.19 -8.67
N GLY A 50 12.77 -8.03 -9.71
CA GLY A 50 11.86 -9.09 -10.16
C GLY A 50 12.57 -10.34 -10.70
N ARG A 51 13.75 -10.19 -11.31
CA ARG A 51 14.56 -11.33 -11.79
C ARG A 51 15.30 -12.04 -10.66
N ILE A 52 15.75 -11.30 -9.66
CA ILE A 52 16.42 -11.85 -8.47
C ILE A 52 15.38 -12.56 -7.60
N GLY A 53 14.17 -12.02 -7.52
CA GLY A 53 13.12 -12.51 -6.63
C GLY A 53 13.37 -12.11 -5.17
N GLY A 54 12.69 -12.78 -4.26
CA GLY A 54 12.81 -12.59 -2.83
C GLY A 54 11.48 -12.28 -2.15
N ILE A 55 11.54 -12.05 -0.84
CA ILE A 55 10.38 -11.76 0.01
C ILE A 55 10.29 -10.26 0.25
N GLY A 56 9.11 -9.69 0.03
CA GLY A 56 8.83 -8.28 0.31
C GLY A 56 8.64 -8.00 1.80
N PRO A 57 8.58 -6.72 2.20
CA PRO A 57 8.31 -6.35 3.60
C PRO A 57 6.90 -6.77 4.08
N CYS A 58 6.02 -7.22 3.20
CA CYS A 58 4.72 -7.81 3.52
C CYS A 58 4.80 -9.31 3.86
N GLY A 59 5.99 -9.93 3.80
CA GLY A 59 6.18 -11.37 4.03
C GLY A 59 5.80 -12.28 2.87
N ARG A 60 5.41 -11.72 1.71
CA ARG A 60 5.08 -12.45 0.49
C ARG A 60 6.17 -12.26 -0.56
N GLU A 61 6.22 -13.14 -1.56
CA GLU A 61 7.09 -12.98 -2.72
C GLU A 61 6.84 -11.63 -3.42
N LEU A 62 7.89 -11.11 -4.05
CA LEU A 62 7.81 -9.83 -4.75
C LEU A 62 6.76 -9.86 -5.86
N CYS A 63 5.83 -8.91 -5.87
CA CYS A 63 4.80 -8.79 -6.90
C CYS A 63 5.40 -8.73 -8.32
N CYS A 64 6.56 -8.08 -8.48
CA CYS A 64 7.28 -7.99 -9.76
C CYS A 64 7.94 -9.29 -10.19
N ALA A 65 8.13 -10.26 -9.30
CA ALA A 65 8.67 -11.57 -9.60
C ALA A 65 7.57 -12.60 -9.93
N THR A 66 6.35 -12.37 -9.45
CA THR A 66 5.25 -13.34 -9.54
C THR A 66 4.21 -12.94 -10.60
N TRP A 67 3.29 -12.07 -10.25
CA TRP A 67 2.08 -11.83 -11.04
C TRP A 67 2.02 -10.46 -11.73
N MET A 68 2.75 -9.47 -11.23
CA MET A 68 2.68 -8.11 -11.77
C MET A 68 3.67 -7.93 -12.91
N THR A 69 3.17 -7.75 -14.13
CA THR A 69 3.97 -7.56 -15.35
C THR A 69 3.98 -6.12 -15.84
N SER A 70 2.90 -5.36 -15.55
CA SER A 70 2.78 -3.96 -15.94
C SER A 70 3.00 -3.03 -14.75
N PHE A 71 3.84 -2.02 -14.94
CA PHE A 71 4.24 -1.09 -13.89
C PHE A 71 3.95 0.34 -14.30
N VAL A 72 3.03 0.96 -13.60
CA VAL A 72 2.75 2.40 -13.70
C VAL A 72 3.60 3.14 -12.66
N SER A 73 3.89 4.41 -12.90
CA SER A 73 4.56 5.27 -11.93
C SER A 73 3.68 5.41 -10.67
N VAL A 74 4.26 5.17 -9.50
CA VAL A 74 3.54 5.24 -8.22
C VAL A 74 3.68 6.65 -7.66
N SER A 75 2.55 7.24 -7.31
CA SER A 75 2.47 8.55 -6.66
C SER A 75 2.41 8.41 -5.13
N THR A 76 2.92 9.40 -4.41
CA THR A 76 2.77 9.49 -2.95
C THR A 76 1.32 9.71 -2.51
N SER A 77 0.46 10.22 -3.40
CA SER A 77 -0.97 10.33 -3.15
C SER A 77 -1.62 8.98 -2.87
N ALA A 78 -1.16 7.91 -3.52
CA ALA A 78 -1.64 6.56 -3.26
C ALA A 78 -1.42 6.13 -1.79
N ALA A 79 -0.29 6.52 -1.19
CA ALA A 79 -0.02 6.26 0.22
C ALA A 79 -0.94 7.07 1.16
N ARG A 80 -1.29 8.31 0.77
CA ARG A 80 -2.23 9.14 1.54
C ARG A 80 -3.65 8.57 1.56
N PHE A 81 -4.13 8.04 0.43
CA PHE A 81 -5.43 7.36 0.38
C PHE A 81 -5.48 6.12 1.26
N GLN A 82 -4.34 5.49 1.53
CA GLN A 82 -4.23 4.31 2.39
C GLN A 82 -3.91 4.64 3.85
N ASP A 83 -3.89 5.92 4.23
CA ASP A 83 -3.49 6.40 5.56
C ASP A 83 -2.10 5.88 6.02
N ILE A 84 -1.21 5.62 5.06
CA ILE A 84 0.16 5.19 5.33
C ILE A 84 1.05 6.42 5.55
N SER A 85 1.83 6.41 6.62
CA SER A 85 2.80 7.48 6.89
C SER A 85 3.79 7.63 5.73
N LEU A 86 4.10 8.88 5.36
CA LEU A 86 5.03 9.19 4.25
C LEU A 86 6.51 8.92 4.59
N ASN A 87 6.78 7.96 5.48
CA ASN A 87 8.13 7.54 5.78
C ASN A 87 8.71 6.74 4.59
N PRO A 88 9.84 7.18 3.99
CA PRO A 88 10.46 6.50 2.86
C PRO A 88 10.74 5.01 3.11
N GLN A 89 11.15 4.64 4.31
CA GLN A 89 11.41 3.25 4.69
C GLN A 89 10.16 2.36 4.62
N LYS A 90 9.00 2.91 4.95
CA LYS A 90 7.72 2.19 4.85
C LYS A 90 7.19 2.13 3.42
N LEU A 91 7.49 3.13 2.61
CA LEU A 91 6.98 3.26 1.24
C LEU A 91 7.87 2.59 0.20
N ALA A 92 9.17 2.46 0.44
CA ALA A 92 10.11 1.86 -0.50
C ALA A 92 9.97 0.34 -0.56
N GLY A 93 10.05 -0.19 -1.78
CA GLY A 93 10.22 -1.62 -2.04
C GLY A 93 11.70 -2.02 -2.06
N GLN A 94 12.00 -3.29 -2.25
CA GLN A 94 13.39 -3.78 -2.38
C GLN A 94 14.15 -3.19 -3.58
N CYS A 95 13.44 -2.71 -4.58
CA CYS A 95 14.02 -2.01 -5.74
C CYS A 95 14.30 -0.53 -5.46
N ALA A 96 14.26 -0.06 -4.22
CA ALA A 96 14.41 1.34 -3.80
C ALA A 96 13.39 2.34 -4.41
N LYS A 97 12.41 1.87 -5.20
CA LYS A 97 11.30 2.66 -5.70
C LYS A 97 10.07 2.47 -4.81
N LEU A 98 9.08 3.36 -4.93
CA LEU A 98 7.80 3.20 -4.22
C LEU A 98 7.17 1.84 -4.54
N LYS A 99 6.59 1.21 -3.52
CA LYS A 99 5.94 -0.10 -3.62
C LYS A 99 4.84 -0.06 -4.67
N CYS A 100 4.89 -0.97 -5.64
CA CYS A 100 3.90 -1.06 -6.71
C CYS A 100 2.51 -1.46 -6.21
N CYS A 101 2.41 -2.22 -5.10
CA CYS A 101 1.14 -2.56 -4.46
C CYS A 101 0.35 -1.33 -4.01
N LEU A 102 1.02 -0.23 -3.61
CA LEU A 102 0.33 1.01 -3.25
C LEU A 102 -0.57 1.51 -4.37
N ASN A 103 -0.07 1.51 -5.60
CA ASN A 103 -0.84 1.96 -6.75
C ASN A 103 -1.90 0.94 -7.18
N TYR A 104 -1.60 -0.34 -7.04
CA TYR A 104 -2.52 -1.42 -7.39
C TYR A 104 -3.77 -1.45 -6.51
N GLU A 105 -3.60 -1.17 -5.21
CA GLU A 105 -4.67 -1.24 -4.22
C GLU A 105 -5.46 0.06 -4.07
N VAL A 106 -5.03 1.16 -4.70
CA VAL A 106 -5.60 2.51 -4.49
C VAL A 106 -7.10 2.55 -4.71
N ASP A 107 -7.60 1.91 -5.76
CA ASP A 107 -9.02 1.95 -6.12
C ASP A 107 -9.87 1.27 -5.05
N CYS A 108 -9.40 0.13 -4.50
CA CYS A 108 -10.07 -0.58 -3.41
C CYS A 108 -10.17 0.29 -2.15
N TYR A 109 -9.10 1.04 -1.83
CA TYR A 109 -9.11 1.95 -0.68
C TYR A 109 -10.03 3.16 -0.91
N VAL A 110 -10.04 3.73 -2.10
CA VAL A 110 -10.95 4.83 -2.45
C VAL A 110 -12.41 4.41 -2.36
N GLU A 111 -12.75 3.21 -2.83
CA GLU A 111 -14.10 2.68 -2.67
C GLU A 111 -14.47 2.40 -1.22
N ALA A 112 -13.55 1.83 -0.45
CA ALA A 112 -13.77 1.54 0.96
C ALA A 112 -13.93 2.84 1.78
N GLN A 113 -13.16 3.89 1.47
CA GLN A 113 -13.31 5.20 2.12
C GLN A 113 -14.70 5.83 1.92
N LYS A 114 -15.35 5.60 0.78
CA LYS A 114 -16.73 6.09 0.55
C LYS A 114 -17.74 5.49 1.53
N ARG A 115 -17.42 4.36 2.14
CA ARG A 115 -18.25 3.66 3.13
C ARG A 115 -17.98 4.11 4.55
N LEU A 116 -17.05 5.03 4.76
CA LEU A 116 -16.69 5.59 6.05
C LEU A 116 -17.18 7.03 6.19
N PRO A 117 -17.52 7.49 7.40
CA PRO A 117 -17.88 8.87 7.64
C PRO A 117 -16.69 9.81 7.45
N SER A 118 -16.96 11.08 7.17
CA SER A 118 -15.92 12.11 7.07
C SER A 118 -15.18 12.26 8.41
N LYS A 119 -13.85 12.45 8.32
CA LYS A 119 -12.96 12.60 9.48
C LYS A 119 -13.25 13.86 10.31
N GLU A 120 -13.99 14.83 9.76
CA GLU A 120 -14.30 16.11 10.41
C GLU A 120 -15.55 16.05 11.29
N ILE A 121 -16.34 14.97 11.21
CA ILE A 121 -17.60 14.87 11.93
C ILE A 121 -17.34 14.35 13.33
N GLU A 122 -17.72 15.16 14.32
CA GLU A 122 -17.71 14.79 15.73
C GLU A 122 -19.01 14.03 16.07
N LEU A 123 -18.90 13.03 16.95
CA LEU A 123 -20.05 12.27 17.41
C LEU A 123 -20.44 12.72 18.81
N GLU A 124 -21.66 13.19 18.95
CA GLU A 124 -22.23 13.58 20.24
C GLU A 124 -23.09 12.46 20.84
N THR A 125 -22.77 12.07 22.04
CA THR A 125 -23.56 11.14 22.86
C THR A 125 -23.95 11.80 24.20
N LYS A 126 -24.75 11.12 25.04
CA LYS A 126 -25.01 11.60 26.39
C LYS A 126 -23.77 11.58 27.27
N ASP A 127 -22.83 10.65 27.00
CA ASP A 127 -21.59 10.52 27.76
C ASP A 127 -20.51 11.56 27.37
N GLY A 128 -20.70 12.28 26.26
CA GLY A 128 -19.76 13.31 25.80
C GLY A 128 -19.61 13.40 24.29
N THR A 129 -18.64 14.21 23.85
CA THR A 129 -18.28 14.38 22.44
C THR A 129 -17.09 13.48 22.11
N PHE A 130 -17.19 12.77 21.00
CA PHE A 130 -16.16 11.86 20.51
C PHE A 130 -15.57 12.40 19.21
N TYR A 131 -14.24 12.43 19.15
CA TYR A 131 -13.45 12.92 18.03
C TYR A 131 -12.88 11.76 17.23
N PHE A 132 -12.84 11.91 15.91
CA PHE A 132 -12.21 10.94 15.04
C PHE A 132 -10.73 10.79 15.39
N PHE A 133 -10.27 9.58 15.63
CA PHE A 133 -8.87 9.27 15.88
C PHE A 133 -8.23 8.52 14.73
N LYS A 134 -8.77 7.35 14.35
CA LYS A 134 -8.23 6.49 13.31
C LYS A 134 -9.35 5.69 12.64
N ALA A 135 -9.20 5.41 11.35
CA ALA A 135 -10.06 4.45 10.65
C ALA A 135 -9.24 3.26 10.14
N ASP A 136 -9.81 2.08 10.25
CA ASP A 136 -9.38 0.92 9.47
C ASP A 136 -10.30 0.82 8.25
N ILE A 137 -9.74 1.25 7.12
CA ILE A 137 -10.51 1.49 5.90
C ILE A 137 -11.10 0.19 5.35
N LEU A 138 -10.31 -0.89 5.35
CA LEU A 138 -10.73 -2.16 4.74
C LEU A 138 -11.67 -2.97 5.64
N SER A 139 -11.47 -2.93 6.95
CA SER A 139 -12.38 -3.57 7.93
C SER A 139 -13.64 -2.77 8.21
N ASN A 140 -13.72 -1.53 7.67
CA ASN A 140 -14.84 -0.62 7.87
C ASN A 140 -15.09 -0.30 9.35
N HIS A 141 -14.02 -0.14 10.14
CA HIS A 141 -14.08 0.26 11.53
C HIS A 141 -13.47 1.64 11.74
N VAL A 142 -14.07 2.40 12.64
CA VAL A 142 -13.61 3.74 13.00
C VAL A 142 -13.42 3.82 14.50
N SER A 143 -12.26 4.30 14.92
CA SER A 143 -11.93 4.53 16.32
C SER A 143 -12.10 6.01 16.64
N TYR A 144 -12.84 6.29 17.69
CA TYR A 144 -13.07 7.62 18.23
C TYR A 144 -12.43 7.75 19.59
N SER A 145 -12.00 8.97 19.94
CA SER A 145 -11.42 9.32 21.23
C SER A 145 -12.28 10.39 21.92
N THR A 146 -12.31 10.40 23.24
CA THR A 146 -12.94 11.48 24.01
C THR A 146 -12.13 12.78 23.98
N ASP A 147 -10.82 12.68 23.74
CA ASP A 147 -9.94 13.83 23.64
C ASP A 147 -9.42 14.04 22.22
N LYS A 148 -9.36 15.29 21.78
CA LYS A 148 -8.91 15.68 20.44
C LYS A 148 -7.41 15.51 20.24
N ASN A 149 -6.60 15.66 21.29
CA ASN A 149 -5.13 15.68 21.22
C ASN A 149 -4.48 14.38 21.68
N PHE A 150 -5.16 13.60 22.50
CA PHE A 150 -4.62 12.37 23.07
C PHE A 150 -5.60 11.20 22.88
N PRO A 151 -5.08 9.99 22.64
CA PRO A 151 -5.90 8.78 22.53
C PRO A 151 -6.41 8.36 23.92
N ALA A 152 -7.48 9.03 24.41
CA ALA A 152 -8.14 8.68 25.66
C ALA A 152 -9.45 7.95 25.36
N ASN A 153 -9.73 6.88 26.11
CA ASN A 153 -10.97 6.10 26.00
C ASN A 153 -11.35 5.76 24.54
N LEU A 154 -10.43 5.11 23.83
CA LEU A 154 -10.67 4.74 22.45
C LEU A 154 -11.84 3.76 22.32
N VAL A 155 -12.85 4.16 21.56
CA VAL A 155 -14.00 3.32 21.21
C VAL A 155 -13.99 3.06 19.73
N THR A 156 -13.98 1.78 19.34
CA THR A 156 -14.02 1.37 17.94
C THR A 156 -15.41 0.89 17.57
N ILE A 157 -15.99 1.49 16.54
CA ILE A 157 -17.31 1.17 16.03
C ILE A 157 -17.28 0.88 14.54
N SER A 158 -18.28 0.18 14.02
CA SER A 158 -18.43 -0.02 12.59
C SER A 158 -18.84 1.27 11.87
N GLY A 159 -18.44 1.39 10.59
CA GLY A 159 -18.83 2.54 9.77
C GLY A 159 -20.35 2.71 9.68
N LYS A 160 -21.12 1.61 9.66
CA LYS A 160 -22.60 1.66 9.67
C LYS A 160 -23.13 2.34 10.92
N ARG A 161 -22.62 1.93 12.09
CA ARG A 161 -23.02 2.51 13.37
C ARG A 161 -22.64 4.00 13.45
N ALA A 162 -21.48 4.37 12.95
CA ALA A 162 -21.07 5.77 12.89
C ALA A 162 -22.07 6.62 12.07
N PHE A 163 -22.52 6.14 10.92
CA PHE A 163 -23.54 6.84 10.13
C PHE A 163 -24.89 6.94 10.84
N GLU A 164 -25.32 5.91 11.58
CA GLU A 164 -26.54 5.95 12.39
C GLU A 164 -26.45 7.03 13.46
N VAL A 165 -25.34 7.09 14.20
CA VAL A 165 -25.11 8.10 15.22
C VAL A 165 -25.09 9.50 14.60
N ILE A 166 -24.43 9.69 13.46
CA ILE A 166 -24.44 10.96 12.73
C ILE A 166 -25.87 11.35 12.32
N ALA A 167 -26.67 10.39 11.85
CA ALA A 167 -28.05 10.64 11.47
C ALA A 167 -28.92 11.00 12.67
N MET A 168 -28.68 10.39 13.85
CA MET A 168 -29.36 10.75 15.10
C MET A 168 -28.95 12.14 15.57
N ASN A 169 -27.68 12.48 15.55
CA ASN A 169 -27.16 13.79 15.93
C ASN A 169 -27.75 14.92 15.04
N LYS A 170 -27.86 14.66 13.72
CA LYS A 170 -28.51 15.59 12.78
C LYS A 170 -30.01 15.85 13.13
N LYS A 171 -30.67 14.87 13.75
CA LYS A 171 -32.05 14.98 14.23
C LYS A 171 -32.14 15.55 15.64
N GLY A 172 -31.03 15.94 16.27
CA GLY A 172 -30.97 16.44 17.64
C GLY A 172 -31.09 15.36 18.72
N MET A 173 -31.06 14.07 18.34
CA MET A 173 -31.11 12.97 19.30
C MET A 173 -29.69 12.50 19.62
N LYS A 174 -29.36 12.43 20.91
CA LYS A 174 -28.06 11.94 21.40
C LYS A 174 -28.24 10.50 21.88
N PRO A 175 -27.56 9.51 21.27
CA PRO A 175 -27.59 8.13 21.75
C PRO A 175 -26.94 8.03 23.15
N ASP A 176 -27.35 7.04 23.93
CA ASP A 176 -26.81 6.81 25.27
C ASP A 176 -25.34 6.37 25.22
N SER A 177 -24.96 5.50 24.27
CA SER A 177 -23.60 4.99 24.11
C SER A 177 -23.28 4.70 22.65
N LEU A 178 -21.97 4.71 22.30
CA LEU A 178 -21.50 4.33 20.96
C LEU A 178 -21.58 2.81 20.73
N LEU A 179 -21.51 1.99 21.79
CA LEU A 179 -21.33 0.52 21.72
C LEU A 179 -22.63 -0.30 21.71
N GLU A 180 -23.79 0.27 21.92
CA GLU A 180 -25.03 -0.49 22.19
C GLU A 180 -25.54 -1.42 21.08
N ALA A 181 -24.99 -1.38 19.85
CA ALA A 181 -25.50 -2.19 18.75
C ALA A 181 -24.68 -3.46 18.42
N GLU A 182 -23.41 -3.55 18.83
CA GLU A 182 -22.54 -4.66 18.39
C GLU A 182 -22.44 -5.84 19.37
N VAL A 183 -22.76 -5.64 20.64
CA VAL A 183 -22.64 -6.69 21.69
C VAL A 183 -23.64 -7.85 21.51
N LYS A 184 -24.64 -7.69 20.63
CA LYS A 184 -25.66 -8.75 20.41
C LYS A 184 -25.35 -9.76 19.31
N GLN A 185 -24.29 -9.59 18.51
CA GLN A 185 -24.01 -10.50 17.38
C GLN A 185 -22.79 -11.41 17.55
N GLU A 186 -21.88 -11.16 18.49
CA GLU A 186 -20.70 -12.02 18.67
C GLU A 186 -20.90 -13.22 19.61
N SER A 187 -22.06 -13.35 20.28
CA SER A 187 -22.32 -14.46 21.21
C SER A 187 -22.93 -15.72 20.58
N LYS A 188 -22.95 -15.85 19.24
CA LYS A 188 -23.49 -17.04 18.57
C LYS A 188 -22.59 -17.52 17.42
N LYS A 189 -21.46 -18.10 17.74
CA LYS A 189 -20.85 -19.16 16.92
C LYS A 189 -20.44 -20.28 17.87
N PRO A 190 -21.12 -21.41 17.87
CA PRO A 190 -20.59 -22.63 18.50
C PRO A 190 -19.44 -23.10 17.64
N ILE A 191 -18.37 -23.46 18.35
CA ILE A 191 -17.25 -24.21 17.80
C ILE A 191 -17.72 -25.66 17.74
N ASP A 192 -17.84 -26.18 16.52
CA ASP A 192 -17.78 -27.61 16.21
C ASP A 192 -16.48 -27.90 15.48
#